data_b0af9d09fe8b9df29d1faf497f7b313b
#
_entry.id   b0af9d09fe8b9df29d1faf497f7b313b
#
_cell.length_a   1.000
_cell.length_b   1.000
_cell.length_c   1.000
_cell.angle_alpha   90.00
_cell.angle_beta   90.00
_cell.angle_gamma   90.00
#
_symmetry.space_group_name_H-M   'P 1'
#
loop_
_entity.id
_entity.type
_entity.pdbx_description
1 polymer ?
#
loop_
_entity_poly.entity_id
_entity_poly.type
_entity_poly.pdbx_seq_one_letter_code
_entity_poly.pdbx_strand_id
1 'polypeptide(L)'
;MDKKGRTNRLLGRLAVGLMLAAMALFTGCPNKITVKPVTFEVTFSAGEHGTLKAKADGIAETETSPITIEQGKTVTFRATPDSGYRVKGWTCDGEAVNGTNAFYSFTVTKGVEVKVSFESNSTPPPTPPASGPYNFVTITPPAAGITGKDPTYTLRGTGDLWKGVFREGRKVKLSPYKLGKTEVPYEVWYEVRTWAESNGYAFANKGREGKDGSEGAAPTEGNKKHPVTKVSWRDCIVWCNAYTQKIKGEGECVYRKKDDHTVVLKDATDRDASDNAYADMSKKGYRLPTEAEWEYAARWQGSDNTNAEQYGEVWLTKLNSASGAKADWNNADETKAVAWYWDNSDSKTHPVGEKRSNALSLHDMSGNVKEWCFDGYNDNPTANDDAYTSGGFVVDPQGTAFGNFRVIRGGSWLYDAESCVVGVRSRVDVDYSSGHLGLRLVCRP
;
A
#
# COMPACT_ATOMS: atom_id res chain seq x y z
N MET A 1 34.96 58.98 6.10
CA MET A 1 36.17 58.43 5.50
C MET A 1 35.78 57.16 4.83
N ASP A 2 35.41 57.24 3.63
CA ASP A 2 36.15 57.18 2.36
C ASP A 2 36.33 55.72 1.91
N LYS A 3 35.68 55.44 0.92
CA LYS A 3 35.87 55.34 -0.55
C LYS A 3 36.04 53.94 -1.11
N LYS A 4 35.15 53.65 -2.07
CA LYS A 4 35.43 53.09 -3.43
C LYS A 4 35.90 51.64 -3.51
N GLY A 5 35.32 50.83 -4.38
CA GLY A 5 34.99 50.83 -5.79
C GLY A 5 34.15 49.62 -6.18
N ARG A 6 33.17 49.73 -6.85
CA ARG A 6 32.88 49.83 -8.30
C ARG A 6 33.66 48.84 -9.17
N THR A 7 32.78 48.16 -9.88
CA THR A 7 32.87 47.52 -11.23
C THR A 7 33.07 46.03 -11.20
N ASN A 8 32.29 45.17 -11.87
CA ASN A 8 31.69 45.28 -13.19
C ASN A 8 30.46 44.37 -13.32
N ARG A 9 29.37 44.98 -13.78
CA ARG A 9 28.35 44.31 -14.59
C ARG A 9 28.81 44.35 -16.01
N LEU A 10 28.57 43.30 -16.76
CA LEU A 10 28.33 43.15 -18.23
C LEU A 10 28.55 41.69 -18.55
N LEU A 11 27.85 40.96 -19.29
CA LEU A 11 26.99 41.07 -20.45
C LEU A 11 26.30 39.70 -20.61
N GLY A 12 25.08 39.67 -20.98
CA GLY A 12 24.41 38.45 -21.39
C GLY A 12 22.93 38.70 -21.74
N ARG A 13 22.64 39.86 -22.29
CA ARG A 13 21.39 40.12 -23.02
C ARG A 13 21.75 40.43 -24.45
N LEU A 14 21.24 39.65 -25.37
CA LEU A 14 20.96 39.89 -26.80
C LEU A 14 20.64 38.51 -27.38
N ALA A 15 19.56 38.24 -28.08
CA ALA A 15 18.94 39.02 -29.10
C ALA A 15 17.46 38.69 -29.22
N VAL A 16 16.61 39.67 -28.95
CA VAL A 16 15.32 39.76 -29.59
C VAL A 16 15.54 40.73 -30.77
N GLY A 17 15.67 40.16 -31.98
CA GLY A 17 15.80 40.90 -33.20
C GLY A 17 14.44 41.45 -33.62
N LEU A 18 14.21 42.73 -33.38
CA LEU A 18 13.25 43.56 -34.12
C LEU A 18 13.52 43.47 -35.62
N MET A 19 12.52 43.10 -36.37
CA MET A 19 12.35 43.55 -37.74
C MET A 19 11.01 44.27 -37.87
N LEU A 20 11.04 45.53 -37.58
CA LEU A 20 10.10 46.52 -38.05
C LEU A 20 10.85 47.39 -39.07
N ALA A 21 10.50 47.31 -40.32
CA ALA A 21 10.65 48.45 -41.23
C ALA A 21 9.98 48.21 -42.59
N ALA A 22 9.35 49.24 -42.99
CA ALA A 22 8.95 49.65 -44.32
C ALA A 22 7.53 49.29 -44.75
N MET A 23 6.59 50.17 -44.32
CA MET A 23 5.43 50.48 -45.11
C MET A 23 5.86 51.18 -46.38
N ALA A 24 5.78 50.48 -47.50
CA ALA A 24 5.72 51.09 -48.83
C ALA A 24 4.28 50.91 -49.34
N LEU A 25 3.56 52.01 -49.48
CA LEU A 25 2.28 52.07 -50.15
C LEU A 25 2.46 51.66 -51.63
N PHE A 26 1.98 50.47 -51.95
CA PHE A 26 1.64 50.12 -53.32
C PHE A 26 0.17 49.65 -53.34
N THR A 27 -0.68 50.50 -53.86
CA THR A 27 -2.04 50.15 -54.30
C THR A 27 -1.92 49.29 -55.56
N GLY A 28 -2.33 48.03 -55.48
CA GLY A 28 -2.51 47.24 -56.70
C GLY A 28 -2.34 45.75 -56.50
N CYS A 29 -3.42 44.97 -56.51
CA CYS A 29 -3.62 43.53 -56.60
C CYS A 29 -3.30 42.69 -55.35
N PRO A 30 -4.27 41.94 -54.80
CA PRO A 30 -4.04 40.98 -53.72
C PRO A 30 -3.56 39.64 -54.31
N ASN A 31 -2.28 39.51 -54.62
CA ASN A 31 -1.66 38.20 -54.72
C ASN A 31 -1.44 37.72 -53.25
N LYS A 32 -2.38 36.98 -52.71
CA LYS A 32 -2.14 36.17 -51.50
C LYS A 32 -0.94 35.29 -51.78
N ILE A 33 0.22 35.64 -51.23
CA ILE A 33 1.35 34.70 -51.11
C ILE A 33 0.89 33.63 -50.17
N THR A 34 0.38 32.55 -50.69
CA THR A 34 0.12 31.32 -49.92
C THR A 34 1.47 30.69 -49.62
N VAL A 35 2.01 30.95 -48.42
CA VAL A 35 3.16 30.20 -47.92
C VAL A 35 2.68 28.78 -47.71
N LYS A 36 3.24 27.84 -48.48
CA LYS A 36 2.92 26.44 -48.30
C LYS A 36 3.41 26.03 -46.92
N PRO A 37 2.54 25.45 -46.04
CA PRO A 37 2.99 25.06 -44.73
C PRO A 37 4.09 24.00 -44.81
N VAL A 38 5.04 24.08 -43.91
CA VAL A 38 6.05 23.04 -43.75
C VAL A 38 5.37 21.80 -43.17
N THR A 39 5.56 20.67 -43.82
CA THR A 39 4.96 19.39 -43.40
C THR A 39 6.02 18.35 -43.18
N PHE A 40 5.76 17.42 -42.29
CA PHE A 40 6.59 16.29 -41.96
C PHE A 40 5.85 14.98 -42.09
N GLU A 41 6.52 13.92 -42.50
CA GLU A 41 5.98 12.58 -42.48
C GLU A 41 6.16 11.99 -41.08
N VAL A 42 5.07 11.41 -40.55
CA VAL A 42 5.04 10.65 -39.31
C VAL A 42 4.68 9.23 -39.68
N THR A 43 5.68 8.34 -39.56
CA THR A 43 5.48 6.89 -39.74
C THR A 43 5.08 6.27 -38.41
N PHE A 44 4.18 5.27 -38.47
CA PHE A 44 3.81 4.57 -37.25
C PHE A 44 3.42 3.12 -37.55
N SER A 45 3.66 2.22 -36.59
CA SER A 45 3.31 0.81 -36.68
C SER A 45 2.97 0.20 -35.33
N ALA A 46 2.09 -0.78 -35.35
CA ALA A 46 1.79 -1.67 -34.23
C ALA A 46 2.61 -2.95 -34.35
N GLY A 47 3.06 -3.49 -33.23
CA GLY A 47 3.54 -4.86 -33.14
C GLY A 47 2.38 -5.86 -33.23
N GLU A 48 2.69 -7.15 -33.13
CA GLU A 48 1.68 -8.22 -33.06
C GLU A 48 0.78 -8.03 -31.83
N HIS A 49 -0.47 -8.51 -31.92
CA HIS A 49 -1.47 -8.53 -30.83
C HIS A 49 -2.07 -7.17 -30.45
N GLY A 50 -2.24 -6.31 -31.44
CA GLY A 50 -2.99 -5.07 -31.27
C GLY A 50 -2.90 -4.17 -32.49
N THR A 51 -3.63 -3.04 -32.45
CA THR A 51 -3.67 -2.07 -33.54
C THR A 51 -3.25 -0.68 -33.05
N LEU A 52 -2.80 0.15 -33.98
CA LEU A 52 -2.40 1.55 -33.74
C LEU A 52 -3.10 2.47 -34.72
N LYS A 53 -3.79 3.48 -34.20
CA LYS A 53 -4.43 4.53 -34.99
C LYS A 53 -3.81 5.88 -34.66
N ALA A 54 -3.69 6.71 -35.68
CA ALA A 54 -3.25 8.10 -35.55
C ALA A 54 -4.39 9.04 -35.90
N LYS A 55 -4.44 10.20 -35.20
CA LYS A 55 -5.37 11.31 -35.44
C LYS A 55 -4.62 12.64 -35.31
N ALA A 56 -4.90 13.57 -36.22
CA ALA A 56 -4.41 14.94 -36.11
C ALA A 56 -5.45 15.94 -36.64
N ASP A 57 -5.19 17.23 -36.46
CA ASP A 57 -6.06 18.28 -36.99
C ASP A 57 -6.14 18.17 -38.51
N GLY A 58 -7.35 18.05 -39.06
CA GLY A 58 -7.61 17.82 -40.48
C GLY A 58 -7.41 16.37 -40.95
N ILE A 59 -7.00 15.45 -40.09
CA ILE A 59 -6.85 14.02 -40.37
C ILE A 59 -7.74 13.19 -39.43
N ALA A 60 -8.73 12.49 -40.02
CA ALA A 60 -9.54 11.54 -39.27
C ALA A 60 -8.69 10.39 -38.72
N GLU A 61 -9.17 9.73 -37.67
CA GLU A 61 -8.49 8.56 -37.08
C GLU A 61 -8.21 7.51 -38.16
N THR A 62 -6.96 7.12 -38.36
CA THR A 62 -6.51 6.23 -39.43
C THR A 62 -5.46 5.23 -38.96
N GLU A 63 -5.45 4.06 -39.57
CA GLU A 63 -4.38 3.05 -39.44
C GLU A 63 -3.34 3.16 -40.58
N THR A 64 -3.60 4.02 -41.58
CA THR A 64 -2.71 4.21 -42.73
C THR A 64 -1.50 5.02 -42.31
N SER A 65 -0.32 4.46 -42.47
CA SER A 65 1.00 5.08 -42.24
C SER A 65 1.81 5.09 -43.53
N PRO A 66 2.58 6.15 -43.82
CA PRO A 66 2.74 7.38 -43.05
C PRO A 66 1.58 8.36 -43.18
N ILE A 67 1.51 9.33 -42.27
CA ILE A 67 0.65 10.54 -42.38
C ILE A 67 1.53 11.79 -42.49
N THR A 68 1.04 12.77 -43.24
CA THR A 68 1.72 14.07 -43.42
C THR A 68 1.11 15.11 -42.50
N ILE A 69 1.89 15.68 -41.59
CA ILE A 69 1.43 16.61 -40.56
C ILE A 69 2.16 17.95 -40.72
N GLU A 70 1.43 19.06 -40.61
CA GLU A 70 2.01 20.39 -40.58
C GLU A 70 2.85 20.60 -39.31
N GLN A 71 3.97 21.29 -39.47
CA GLN A 71 4.84 21.68 -38.35
C GLN A 71 4.05 22.45 -37.29
N GLY A 72 4.23 22.07 -36.04
CA GLY A 72 3.55 22.70 -34.90
C GLY A 72 2.15 22.12 -34.59
N LYS A 73 1.62 21.20 -35.40
CA LYS A 73 0.38 20.49 -35.12
C LYS A 73 0.64 19.29 -34.23
N THR A 74 -0.36 18.90 -33.43
CA THR A 74 -0.30 17.76 -32.55
C THR A 74 -0.87 16.52 -33.25
N VAL A 75 -0.16 15.41 -33.14
CA VAL A 75 -0.65 14.09 -33.49
C VAL A 75 -0.92 13.28 -32.23
N THR A 76 -2.03 12.54 -32.23
CA THR A 76 -2.41 11.64 -31.12
C THR A 76 -2.55 10.23 -31.68
N PHE A 77 -1.92 9.30 -31.00
CA PHE A 77 -1.98 7.86 -31.28
C PHE A 77 -2.83 7.17 -30.26
N ARG A 78 -3.59 6.17 -30.72
CA ARG A 78 -4.38 5.26 -29.88
C ARG A 78 -3.96 3.83 -30.17
N ALA A 79 -3.41 3.16 -29.17
CA ALA A 79 -3.14 1.73 -29.20
C ALA A 79 -4.36 0.96 -28.69
N THR A 80 -4.73 -0.09 -29.39
CA THR A 80 -5.82 -0.99 -28.97
C THR A 80 -5.26 -2.41 -28.95
N PRO A 81 -4.93 -2.94 -27.76
CA PRO A 81 -4.49 -4.32 -27.60
C PRO A 81 -5.63 -5.30 -27.95
N ASP A 82 -5.27 -6.46 -28.48
CA ASP A 82 -6.18 -7.59 -28.64
C ASP A 82 -6.64 -8.14 -27.28
N SER A 83 -7.74 -8.90 -27.27
CA SER A 83 -8.22 -9.56 -26.05
C SER A 83 -7.11 -10.44 -25.45
N GLY A 84 -6.81 -10.23 -24.17
CA GLY A 84 -5.71 -10.94 -23.48
C GLY A 84 -4.33 -10.30 -23.63
N TYR A 85 -4.22 -9.09 -24.21
CA TYR A 85 -2.97 -8.34 -24.36
C TYR A 85 -3.09 -6.93 -23.78
N ARG A 86 -1.93 -6.30 -23.51
CA ARG A 86 -1.79 -4.91 -23.06
C ARG A 86 -0.65 -4.22 -23.80
N VAL A 87 -0.61 -2.90 -23.74
CA VAL A 87 0.54 -2.13 -24.24
C VAL A 87 1.75 -2.48 -23.40
N LYS A 88 2.82 -2.95 -24.06
CA LYS A 88 4.13 -3.21 -23.45
C LYS A 88 4.96 -1.92 -23.38
N GLY A 89 4.93 -1.12 -24.45
CA GLY A 89 5.66 0.13 -24.51
C GLY A 89 5.63 0.77 -25.88
N TRP A 90 6.12 2.01 -25.92
CA TRP A 90 6.21 2.84 -27.12
C TRP A 90 7.65 3.24 -27.39
N THR A 91 7.97 3.41 -28.66
CA THR A 91 9.22 4.06 -29.07
C THR A 91 8.93 5.18 -30.07
N CYS A 92 9.73 6.24 -30.01
CA CYS A 92 9.76 7.33 -30.99
C CYS A 92 11.20 7.48 -31.46
N ASP A 93 11.47 7.29 -32.77
CA ASP A 93 12.83 7.21 -33.34
C ASP A 93 13.76 6.21 -32.60
N GLY A 94 13.20 5.11 -32.11
CA GLY A 94 13.91 4.07 -31.34
C GLY A 94 14.03 4.32 -29.83
N GLU A 95 13.79 5.54 -29.35
CA GLU A 95 13.84 5.88 -27.94
C GLU A 95 12.53 5.54 -27.23
N ALA A 96 12.62 4.99 -26.02
CA ALA A 96 11.43 4.64 -25.23
C ALA A 96 10.67 5.88 -24.77
N VAL A 97 9.35 5.90 -25.00
CA VAL A 97 8.45 7.02 -24.63
C VAL A 97 7.14 6.48 -24.06
N ASN A 98 6.40 7.32 -23.34
CA ASN A 98 4.98 7.11 -22.93
C ASN A 98 4.67 5.84 -22.10
N GLY A 99 5.66 5.02 -21.75
CA GLY A 99 5.45 3.81 -20.94
C GLY A 99 4.37 2.87 -21.53
N THR A 100 3.42 2.45 -20.69
CA THR A 100 2.35 1.50 -21.05
C THR A 100 0.99 2.14 -21.32
N ASN A 101 0.92 3.47 -21.47
CA ASN A 101 -0.33 4.18 -21.72
C ASN A 101 -0.95 3.79 -23.08
N ALA A 102 -2.26 3.75 -23.15
CA ALA A 102 -2.97 3.44 -24.41
C ALA A 102 -2.97 4.59 -25.43
N PHE A 103 -2.68 5.82 -24.98
CA PHE A 103 -2.64 7.02 -25.82
C PHE A 103 -1.27 7.68 -25.73
N TYR A 104 -0.75 8.13 -26.87
CA TYR A 104 0.49 8.91 -26.96
C TYR A 104 0.28 10.11 -27.87
N SER A 105 0.70 11.29 -27.46
CA SER A 105 0.58 12.51 -28.30
C SER A 105 1.80 13.40 -28.15
N PHE A 106 2.16 14.08 -29.26
CA PHE A 106 3.21 15.07 -29.28
C PHE A 106 2.99 16.10 -30.41
N THR A 107 3.69 17.24 -30.31
CA THR A 107 3.70 18.28 -31.34
C THR A 107 4.76 17.97 -32.37
N VAL A 108 4.40 17.92 -33.66
CA VAL A 108 5.30 17.56 -34.76
C VAL A 108 6.24 18.73 -35.09
N THR A 109 7.55 18.50 -34.95
CA THR A 109 8.60 19.45 -35.29
C THR A 109 9.60 18.92 -36.33
N LYS A 110 9.56 17.61 -36.59
CA LYS A 110 10.34 16.85 -37.56
C LYS A 110 9.60 15.59 -37.95
N GLY A 111 10.06 14.90 -38.99
CA GLY A 111 9.64 13.53 -39.31
C GLY A 111 10.11 12.58 -38.24
N VAL A 112 9.25 11.64 -37.83
CA VAL A 112 9.54 10.65 -36.78
C VAL A 112 8.91 9.31 -37.11
N GLU A 113 9.45 8.24 -36.49
CA GLU A 113 8.86 6.90 -36.49
C GLU A 113 8.35 6.54 -35.10
N VAL A 114 7.05 6.22 -35.00
CA VAL A 114 6.41 5.80 -33.72
C VAL A 114 6.05 4.33 -33.81
N LYS A 115 6.47 3.55 -32.79
CA LYS A 115 6.11 2.13 -32.69
C LYS A 115 5.47 1.86 -31.33
N VAL A 116 4.44 1.00 -31.33
CA VAL A 116 3.87 0.44 -30.11
C VAL A 116 4.03 -1.08 -30.14
N SER A 117 4.36 -1.65 -28.99
CA SER A 117 4.42 -3.10 -28.79
C SER A 117 3.42 -3.55 -27.75
N PHE A 118 2.97 -4.79 -27.88
CA PHE A 118 2.03 -5.40 -26.96
C PHE A 118 2.65 -6.63 -26.30
N GLU A 119 2.19 -6.96 -25.13
CA GLU A 119 2.52 -8.20 -24.43
C GLU A 119 1.26 -8.87 -23.91
N SER A 120 1.31 -10.18 -23.79
CA SER A 120 0.18 -10.94 -23.26
C SER A 120 -0.16 -10.50 -21.83
N ASN A 121 -1.44 -10.28 -21.54
CA ASN A 121 -1.94 -10.19 -20.18
C ASN A 121 -1.73 -11.50 -19.40
N SER A 122 -1.56 -12.61 -20.13
CA SER A 122 -1.00 -13.85 -19.62
C SER A 122 0.54 -13.82 -19.69
N THR A 123 1.21 -12.73 -19.29
CA THR A 123 2.48 -12.97 -18.64
C THR A 123 2.15 -14.00 -17.58
N PRO A 124 2.81 -15.17 -17.53
CA PRO A 124 2.65 -16.03 -16.38
C PRO A 124 2.84 -15.09 -15.20
N PRO A 125 1.90 -15.04 -14.23
CA PRO A 125 2.13 -14.25 -13.01
C PRO A 125 3.55 -14.60 -12.62
N PRO A 126 4.43 -13.61 -12.32
CA PRO A 126 5.82 -13.87 -11.99
C PRO A 126 5.78 -15.11 -11.11
N THR A 127 6.48 -16.18 -11.51
CA THR A 127 6.37 -17.54 -10.97
C THR A 127 5.90 -17.44 -9.53
N PRO A 128 4.69 -17.95 -9.17
CA PRO A 128 4.17 -17.73 -7.82
C PRO A 128 5.32 -18.01 -6.88
N PRO A 129 5.62 -17.20 -5.89
CA PRO A 129 6.74 -17.46 -5.01
C PRO A 129 6.74 -18.94 -4.71
N ALA A 130 7.91 -19.59 -4.65
CA ALA A 130 8.05 -21.01 -4.32
C ALA A 130 7.38 -21.36 -2.97
N SER A 131 7.08 -20.36 -2.16
CA SER A 131 6.06 -20.34 -1.10
C SER A 131 4.72 -20.05 -1.76
N GLY A 132 3.74 -20.96 -1.68
CA GLY A 132 2.38 -20.78 -2.20
C GLY A 132 1.76 -19.42 -1.81
N PRO A 133 0.69 -18.96 -2.48
CA PRO A 133 0.16 -17.62 -2.27
C PRO A 133 -0.15 -17.40 -0.78
N TYR A 134 0.25 -16.24 -0.24
CA TYR A 134 -0.08 -15.86 1.14
C TYR A 134 -1.59 -15.98 1.35
N ASN A 135 -1.98 -16.82 2.31
CA ASN A 135 -3.36 -17.26 2.47
C ASN A 135 -4.19 -16.28 3.28
N PHE A 136 -5.43 -16.05 2.85
CA PHE A 136 -6.37 -15.15 3.51
C PHE A 136 -7.65 -15.88 3.95
N VAL A 137 -8.26 -15.35 5.00
CA VAL A 137 -9.62 -15.68 5.43
C VAL A 137 -10.53 -14.51 5.13
N THR A 138 -11.70 -14.78 4.54
CA THR A 138 -12.74 -13.76 4.38
C THR A 138 -13.52 -13.61 5.68
N ILE A 139 -13.63 -12.38 6.16
CA ILE A 139 -14.31 -12.02 7.40
C ILE A 139 -15.48 -11.12 7.04
N THR A 140 -16.67 -11.51 7.49
CA THR A 140 -17.90 -10.74 7.29
C THR A 140 -18.43 -10.32 8.67
N PRO A 141 -18.12 -9.12 9.14
CA PRO A 141 -18.65 -8.60 10.40
C PRO A 141 -20.16 -8.37 10.34
N PRO A 142 -20.87 -8.27 11.50
CA PRO A 142 -22.32 -8.08 11.52
C PRO A 142 -22.71 -6.74 10.89
N ALA A 143 -23.71 -6.77 10.02
CA ALA A 143 -24.24 -5.57 9.35
C ALA A 143 -24.79 -4.54 10.35
N ALA A 144 -25.30 -5.00 11.49
CA ALA A 144 -25.76 -4.14 12.58
C ALA A 144 -24.61 -3.34 13.24
N GLY A 145 -23.35 -3.78 13.05
CA GLY A 145 -22.19 -3.23 13.71
C GLY A 145 -22.00 -3.76 15.12
N ILE A 146 -20.98 -3.24 15.80
CA ILE A 146 -20.58 -3.63 17.15
C ILE A 146 -20.75 -2.42 18.07
N THR A 147 -21.62 -2.54 19.05
CA THR A 147 -21.68 -1.59 20.18
C THR A 147 -20.75 -2.10 21.25
N GLY A 148 -19.74 -1.32 21.56
CA GLY A 148 -18.77 -1.63 22.59
C GLY A 148 -19.38 -1.61 23.98
N LYS A 149 -18.78 -2.36 24.87
CA LYS A 149 -19.12 -2.40 26.30
C LYS A 149 -17.88 -2.70 27.12
N ASP A 150 -17.87 -2.26 28.36
CA ASP A 150 -16.81 -2.62 29.29
C ASP A 150 -17.01 -4.06 29.79
N PRO A 151 -15.94 -4.81 30.04
CA PRO A 151 -16.03 -6.20 30.47
C PRO A 151 -16.61 -6.31 31.90
N THR A 152 -17.42 -7.35 32.13
CA THR A 152 -18.01 -7.66 33.46
C THR A 152 -17.07 -8.53 34.31
N TYR A 153 -15.93 -8.96 33.78
CA TYR A 153 -14.91 -9.77 34.45
C TYR A 153 -13.65 -8.96 34.71
N THR A 154 -12.83 -9.44 35.62
CA THR A 154 -11.58 -8.76 36.00
C THR A 154 -10.54 -8.83 34.87
N LEU A 155 -10.07 -7.67 34.43
CA LEU A 155 -8.87 -7.53 33.62
C LEU A 155 -7.65 -7.52 34.53
N ARG A 156 -6.46 -7.80 33.96
CA ARG A 156 -5.20 -7.73 34.71
C ARG A 156 -4.94 -6.34 35.27
N GLY A 157 -5.31 -5.30 34.52
CA GLY A 157 -5.09 -3.91 34.92
C GLY A 157 -6.31 -3.04 34.66
N THR A 158 -6.35 -1.88 35.31
CA THR A 158 -7.48 -0.94 35.22
C THR A 158 -7.34 0.07 34.08
N GLY A 159 -6.12 0.18 33.50
CA GLY A 159 -5.82 1.15 32.42
C GLY A 159 -6.48 0.79 31.09
N ASP A 160 -6.63 1.79 30.24
CA ASP A 160 -7.27 1.68 28.94
C ASP A 160 -6.57 0.70 27.98
N LEU A 161 -5.28 0.50 28.17
CA LEU A 161 -4.50 -0.47 27.37
C LEU A 161 -4.95 -1.93 27.51
N TRP A 162 -5.75 -2.28 28.52
CA TRP A 162 -6.26 -3.63 28.76
C TRP A 162 -7.68 -3.87 28.22
N LYS A 163 -8.38 -2.82 27.80
CA LYS A 163 -9.81 -2.85 27.49
C LYS A 163 -10.14 -3.09 26.01
N GLY A 164 -9.14 -3.29 25.16
CA GLY A 164 -9.34 -3.42 23.71
C GLY A 164 -9.96 -2.17 23.09
N VAL A 165 -10.60 -2.33 21.93
CA VAL A 165 -11.21 -1.22 21.19
C VAL A 165 -12.73 -1.22 21.18
N PHE A 166 -13.38 -2.37 21.47
CA PHE A 166 -14.86 -2.45 21.56
C PHE A 166 -15.34 -2.22 22.99
N ARG A 167 -15.03 -1.05 23.53
CA ARG A 167 -15.33 -0.63 24.89
C ARG A 167 -16.58 0.26 24.94
N GLU A 168 -17.11 0.49 26.13
CA GLU A 168 -18.33 1.27 26.33
C GLU A 168 -18.28 2.64 25.64
N GLY A 169 -19.39 3.00 24.98
CA GLY A 169 -19.53 4.24 24.20
C GLY A 169 -19.05 4.15 22.75
N ARG A 170 -18.21 3.18 22.40
CA ARG A 170 -17.71 3.03 21.01
C ARG A 170 -18.69 2.23 20.16
N LYS A 171 -19.03 2.76 18.97
CA LYS A 171 -19.92 2.11 18.00
C LYS A 171 -19.21 1.98 16.64
N VAL A 172 -18.97 0.76 16.21
CA VAL A 172 -18.15 0.47 15.02
C VAL A 172 -18.91 -0.44 14.06
N LYS A 173 -18.88 -0.09 12.77
CA LYS A 173 -19.20 -1.00 11.67
C LYS A 173 -17.95 -1.31 10.89
N LEU A 174 -17.71 -2.58 10.61
CA LEU A 174 -16.61 -3.01 9.77
C LEU A 174 -17.19 -3.56 8.46
N SER A 175 -16.69 -3.06 7.35
CA SER A 175 -16.98 -3.64 6.03
C SER A 175 -16.29 -5.00 5.89
N PRO A 176 -16.81 -5.93 5.07
CA PRO A 176 -16.15 -7.20 4.81
C PRO A 176 -14.70 -7.01 4.37
N TYR A 177 -13.80 -7.86 4.86
CA TYR A 177 -12.37 -7.83 4.55
C TYR A 177 -11.77 -9.23 4.53
N LYS A 178 -10.59 -9.35 3.94
CA LYS A 178 -9.77 -10.56 3.99
C LYS A 178 -8.57 -10.29 4.87
N LEU A 179 -8.31 -11.16 5.83
CA LEU A 179 -7.15 -11.09 6.72
C LEU A 179 -6.22 -12.27 6.47
N GLY A 180 -4.92 -12.03 6.44
CA GLY A 180 -3.91 -13.08 6.33
C GLY A 180 -4.05 -14.11 7.44
N LYS A 181 -3.98 -15.41 7.08
CA LYS A 181 -4.12 -16.50 8.05
C LYS A 181 -3.04 -16.49 9.13
N THR A 182 -1.87 -15.97 8.79
CA THR A 182 -0.70 -15.89 9.64
C THR A 182 -0.10 -14.49 9.58
N GLU A 183 0.92 -14.21 10.34
CA GLU A 183 1.86 -13.11 10.11
C GLU A 183 2.54 -13.29 8.74
N VAL A 184 3.14 -12.24 8.18
CA VAL A 184 3.87 -12.33 6.91
C VAL A 184 5.18 -13.10 7.11
N PRO A 185 5.36 -14.27 6.45
CA PRO A 185 6.61 -15.01 6.52
C PRO A 185 7.77 -14.24 5.87
N TYR A 186 8.98 -14.47 6.35
CA TYR A 186 10.16 -13.78 5.81
C TYR A 186 10.42 -14.07 4.33
N GLU A 187 10.18 -15.30 3.86
CA GLU A 187 10.33 -15.64 2.45
C GLU A 187 9.45 -14.78 1.54
N VAL A 188 8.19 -14.49 1.96
CA VAL A 188 7.27 -13.63 1.22
C VAL A 188 7.72 -12.17 1.28
N TRP A 189 8.12 -11.70 2.46
CA TRP A 189 8.69 -10.36 2.63
C TRP A 189 9.90 -10.14 1.72
N TYR A 190 10.87 -11.04 1.77
CA TYR A 190 12.11 -10.95 1.02
C TYR A 190 11.88 -10.91 -0.49
N GLU A 191 11.04 -11.80 -1.01
CA GLU A 191 10.74 -11.85 -2.44
C GLU A 191 10.11 -10.56 -2.95
N VAL A 192 9.09 -10.05 -2.21
CA VAL A 192 8.41 -8.80 -2.60
C VAL A 192 9.34 -7.61 -2.46
N ARG A 193 10.11 -7.52 -1.37
CA ARG A 193 11.08 -6.43 -1.16
C ARG A 193 12.13 -6.40 -2.27
N THR A 194 12.71 -7.54 -2.62
CA THR A 194 13.74 -7.61 -3.67
C THR A 194 13.17 -7.18 -5.03
N TRP A 195 11.96 -7.62 -5.36
CA TRP A 195 11.25 -7.13 -6.53
C TRP A 195 10.99 -5.61 -6.45
N ALA A 196 10.54 -5.13 -5.30
CA ALA A 196 10.18 -3.73 -5.08
C ALA A 196 11.38 -2.78 -5.26
N GLU A 197 12.55 -3.13 -4.70
CA GLU A 197 13.79 -2.36 -4.85
C GLU A 197 14.18 -2.18 -6.33
N SER A 198 13.89 -3.16 -7.18
CA SER A 198 14.09 -3.07 -8.64
C SER A 198 12.96 -2.32 -9.37
N ASN A 199 11.88 -1.95 -8.66
CA ASN A 199 10.69 -1.27 -9.21
C ASN A 199 10.43 0.10 -8.57
N GLY A 200 11.48 0.75 -8.08
CA GLY A 200 11.44 2.12 -7.58
C GLY A 200 10.92 2.28 -6.16
N TYR A 201 10.91 1.21 -5.37
CA TYR A 201 10.59 1.26 -3.93
C TYR A 201 11.86 1.36 -3.09
N ALA A 202 11.79 2.07 -1.97
CA ALA A 202 12.87 2.21 -1.01
C ALA A 202 12.40 1.86 0.41
N PHE A 203 13.24 1.14 1.16
CA PHE A 203 12.98 0.71 2.53
C PHE A 203 14.07 1.21 3.47
N ALA A 204 13.67 1.68 4.65
CA ALA A 204 14.61 2.05 5.71
C ALA A 204 15.19 0.81 6.41
N ASN A 205 14.34 -0.22 6.60
CA ASN A 205 14.74 -1.50 7.17
C ASN A 205 14.41 -2.63 6.18
N LYS A 206 15.41 -3.45 5.87
CA LYS A 206 15.24 -4.54 4.88
C LYS A 206 14.49 -5.75 5.41
N GLY A 207 14.16 -5.74 6.71
CA GLY A 207 13.55 -6.88 7.38
C GLY A 207 14.55 -8.00 7.68
N ARG A 208 14.16 -8.86 8.61
CA ARG A 208 14.98 -9.95 9.12
C ARG A 208 14.15 -11.23 9.26
N GLU A 209 14.78 -12.36 9.00
CA GLU A 209 14.21 -13.69 9.18
C GLU A 209 14.06 -14.02 10.66
N GLY A 210 12.84 -13.90 11.19
CA GLY A 210 12.57 -14.12 12.60
C GLY A 210 13.45 -13.26 13.54
N LYS A 211 13.78 -13.81 14.71
CA LYS A 211 14.59 -13.11 15.72
C LYS A 211 16.08 -13.09 15.38
N ASP A 212 16.62 -14.17 14.79
CA ASP A 212 18.05 -14.42 14.71
C ASP A 212 18.68 -14.24 13.33
N GLY A 213 17.88 -14.04 12.27
CA GLY A 213 18.37 -13.81 10.91
C GLY A 213 19.17 -12.52 10.77
N SER A 214 19.92 -12.40 9.69
CA SER A 214 20.60 -11.15 9.31
C SER A 214 19.66 -10.26 8.51
N GLU A 215 19.72 -8.96 8.74
CA GLU A 215 18.85 -7.99 8.07
C GLU A 215 19.10 -7.99 6.54
N GLY A 216 18.02 -8.14 5.78
CA GLY A 216 18.04 -8.14 4.32
C GLY A 216 18.67 -9.37 3.66
N ALA A 217 19.16 -10.35 4.43
CA ALA A 217 19.76 -11.57 3.90
C ALA A 217 18.72 -12.46 3.20
N ALA A 218 19.18 -13.30 2.28
CA ALA A 218 18.32 -14.30 1.63
C ALA A 218 17.72 -15.28 2.68
N PRO A 219 16.46 -15.72 2.48
CA PRO A 219 15.82 -16.68 3.38
C PRO A 219 16.60 -17.99 3.48
N THR A 220 16.63 -18.59 4.67
CA THR A 220 17.22 -19.90 4.90
C THR A 220 16.15 -20.99 4.90
N GLU A 221 16.50 -22.23 4.49
CA GLU A 221 15.54 -23.33 4.47
C GLU A 221 14.94 -23.63 5.86
N GLY A 222 15.70 -23.40 6.94
CA GLY A 222 15.27 -23.69 8.30
C GLY A 222 14.29 -22.65 8.86
N ASN A 223 14.42 -21.37 8.46
CA ASN A 223 13.70 -20.28 9.12
C ASN A 223 12.87 -19.40 8.18
N LYS A 224 12.88 -19.66 6.87
CA LYS A 224 12.16 -18.84 5.88
C LYS A 224 10.67 -18.61 6.17
N LYS A 225 10.06 -19.54 6.93
CA LYS A 225 8.67 -19.48 7.39
C LYS A 225 8.49 -18.74 8.72
N HIS A 226 9.56 -18.30 9.37
CA HIS A 226 9.42 -17.39 10.50
C HIS A 226 8.84 -16.05 10.05
N PRO A 227 8.11 -15.31 10.91
CA PRO A 227 7.60 -14.00 10.55
C PRO A 227 8.74 -13.06 10.23
N VAL A 228 8.53 -12.12 9.30
CA VAL A 228 9.45 -11.01 9.13
C VAL A 228 9.47 -10.17 10.40
N THR A 229 10.68 -9.76 10.80
CA THR A 229 10.92 -8.84 11.93
C THR A 229 11.85 -7.71 11.50
N LYS A 230 12.13 -6.76 12.42
CA LYS A 230 12.99 -5.61 12.12
C LYS A 230 12.45 -4.78 10.94
N VAL A 231 11.16 -4.53 10.96
CA VAL A 231 10.45 -3.66 10.00
C VAL A 231 9.72 -2.57 10.76
N SER A 232 9.82 -1.34 10.27
CA SER A 232 9.08 -0.20 10.80
C SER A 232 7.67 -0.13 10.21
N TRP A 233 6.80 0.70 10.79
CA TRP A 233 5.47 0.95 10.24
C TRP A 233 5.55 1.52 8.82
N ARG A 234 6.51 2.44 8.56
CA ARG A 234 6.75 3.02 7.24
C ARG A 234 7.14 1.95 6.21
N ASP A 235 8.05 1.04 6.58
CA ASP A 235 8.43 -0.07 5.70
C ASP A 235 7.23 -0.96 5.39
N CYS A 236 6.38 -1.23 6.38
CA CYS A 236 5.20 -2.08 6.22
C CYS A 236 4.18 -1.50 5.23
N ILE A 237 3.85 -0.20 5.32
CA ILE A 237 2.88 0.41 4.39
C ILE A 237 3.43 0.52 2.96
N VAL A 238 4.71 0.83 2.80
CA VAL A 238 5.38 0.86 1.50
C VAL A 238 5.46 -0.55 0.91
N TRP A 239 5.77 -1.56 1.72
CA TRP A 239 5.80 -2.95 1.29
C TRP A 239 4.40 -3.47 0.89
N CYS A 240 3.35 -3.07 1.58
CA CYS A 240 1.97 -3.39 1.20
C CYS A 240 1.64 -2.86 -0.21
N ASN A 241 2.06 -1.64 -0.54
CA ASN A 241 1.93 -1.10 -1.89
C ASN A 241 2.75 -1.89 -2.91
N ALA A 242 3.99 -2.25 -2.58
CA ALA A 242 4.84 -3.05 -3.46
C ALA A 242 4.21 -4.43 -3.73
N TYR A 243 3.70 -5.10 -2.70
CA TYR A 243 2.99 -6.37 -2.87
C TYR A 243 1.71 -6.19 -3.70
N THR A 244 0.98 -5.11 -3.48
CA THR A 244 -0.20 -4.77 -4.28
C THR A 244 0.16 -4.56 -5.73
N GLN A 245 1.16 -3.72 -6.01
CA GLN A 245 1.59 -3.44 -7.39
C GLN A 245 2.04 -4.71 -8.11
N LYS A 246 2.80 -5.57 -7.42
CA LYS A 246 3.28 -6.84 -7.94
C LYS A 246 2.13 -7.80 -8.32
N ILE A 247 1.07 -7.86 -7.53
CA ILE A 247 0.00 -8.87 -7.67
C ILE A 247 -1.27 -8.33 -8.34
N LYS A 248 -1.65 -7.09 -8.07
CA LYS A 248 -2.93 -6.48 -8.49
C LYS A 248 -2.78 -5.26 -9.39
N GLY A 249 -1.56 -4.75 -9.54
CA GLY A 249 -1.27 -3.52 -10.28
C GLY A 249 -1.28 -2.26 -9.40
N GLU A 250 -0.61 -1.21 -9.87
CA GLU A 250 -0.39 0.04 -9.14
C GLU A 250 -1.69 0.79 -8.81
N GLY A 251 -2.71 0.66 -9.66
CA GLY A 251 -4.02 1.30 -9.48
C GLY A 251 -4.73 0.88 -8.19
N GLU A 252 -4.44 -0.32 -7.67
CA GLU A 252 -5.02 -0.86 -6.45
C GLU A 252 -4.22 -0.54 -5.18
N CYS A 253 -3.07 0.14 -5.28
CA CYS A 253 -2.28 0.53 -4.11
C CYS A 253 -3.10 1.43 -3.17
N VAL A 254 -3.05 1.12 -1.88
CA VAL A 254 -3.84 1.78 -0.84
C VAL A 254 -3.18 3.06 -0.34
N TYR A 255 -1.86 3.02 -0.11
CA TYR A 255 -1.15 4.14 0.50
C TYR A 255 -0.63 5.12 -0.55
N ARG A 256 -1.01 6.39 -0.40
CA ARG A 256 -0.73 7.45 -1.35
C ARG A 256 -0.14 8.66 -0.65
N LYS A 257 0.49 9.55 -1.40
CA LYS A 257 0.97 10.81 -0.84
C LYS A 257 -0.21 11.66 -0.39
N LYS A 258 -0.08 12.35 0.76
CA LYS A 258 -1.11 13.19 1.36
C LYS A 258 -1.58 14.31 0.43
N ASP A 259 -0.63 14.96 -0.24
CA ASP A 259 -0.89 16.15 -1.06
C ASP A 259 -1.26 15.81 -2.51
N ASP A 260 -1.08 14.55 -2.92
CA ASP A 260 -1.46 14.05 -4.24
C ASP A 260 -1.85 12.56 -4.15
N HIS A 261 -3.14 12.32 -4.00
CA HIS A 261 -3.70 10.97 -3.90
C HIS A 261 -3.58 10.14 -5.18
N THR A 262 -3.09 10.70 -6.30
CA THR A 262 -2.77 9.95 -7.51
C THR A 262 -1.41 9.27 -7.42
N VAL A 263 -0.52 9.78 -6.57
CA VAL A 263 0.86 9.29 -6.40
C VAL A 263 0.91 8.21 -5.34
N VAL A 264 1.35 7.01 -5.74
CA VAL A 264 1.58 5.88 -4.84
C VAL A 264 2.79 6.15 -3.95
N LEU A 265 2.67 5.88 -2.66
CA LEU A 265 3.78 5.93 -1.72
C LEU A 265 4.71 4.74 -1.96
N LYS A 266 5.96 5.01 -2.34
CA LYS A 266 6.98 3.99 -2.67
C LYS A 266 8.26 4.09 -1.83
N ASP A 267 8.42 5.13 -1.02
CA ASP A 267 9.65 5.39 -0.29
C ASP A 267 9.40 5.49 1.22
N ALA A 268 9.82 4.46 1.96
CA ALA A 268 9.73 4.42 3.41
C ALA A 268 10.77 5.34 4.11
N THR A 269 11.77 5.82 3.38
CA THR A 269 12.80 6.74 3.90
C THR A 269 12.35 8.20 3.83
N ASP A 270 11.36 8.51 2.99
CA ASP A 270 10.67 9.80 2.98
C ASP A 270 9.71 9.85 4.17
N ARG A 271 10.22 10.35 5.30
CA ARG A 271 9.52 10.38 6.59
C ARG A 271 8.23 11.18 6.51
N ASP A 272 8.28 12.35 5.90
CA ASP A 272 7.11 13.23 5.82
C ASP A 272 5.99 12.62 5.00
N ALA A 273 6.30 12.08 3.81
CA ALA A 273 5.33 11.40 2.97
C ALA A 273 4.76 10.14 3.63
N SER A 274 5.59 9.36 4.35
CA SER A 274 5.16 8.12 4.98
C SER A 274 4.30 8.36 6.22
N ASP A 275 4.70 9.29 7.12
CA ASP A 275 3.97 9.56 8.36
C ASP A 275 2.60 10.20 8.11
N ASN A 276 2.48 10.91 7.01
CA ASN A 276 1.27 11.59 6.56
C ASN A 276 0.55 10.86 5.41
N ALA A 277 0.87 9.59 5.16
CA ALA A 277 0.29 8.83 4.06
C ALA A 277 -1.25 8.84 4.09
N TYR A 278 -1.87 9.17 2.97
CA TYR A 278 -3.29 8.97 2.76
C TYR A 278 -3.57 7.50 2.46
N ALA A 279 -4.53 6.89 3.15
CA ALA A 279 -4.98 5.53 2.90
C ALA A 279 -6.32 5.53 2.16
N ASP A 280 -6.30 5.13 0.89
CA ASP A 280 -7.50 4.95 0.09
C ASP A 280 -8.13 3.58 0.40
N MET A 281 -9.03 3.55 1.38
CA MET A 281 -9.71 2.33 1.82
C MET A 281 -10.72 1.77 0.80
N SER A 282 -10.99 2.48 -0.30
CA SER A 282 -11.81 1.96 -1.41
C SER A 282 -11.04 0.98 -2.30
N LYS A 283 -9.72 0.98 -2.25
CA LYS A 283 -8.84 0.12 -3.03
C LYS A 283 -8.88 -1.33 -2.52
N LYS A 284 -8.64 -2.26 -3.44
CA LYS A 284 -8.55 -3.69 -3.14
C LYS A 284 -7.13 -4.17 -2.86
N GLY A 285 -6.18 -3.25 -2.76
CA GLY A 285 -4.79 -3.52 -2.44
C GLY A 285 -4.59 -4.06 -1.02
N TYR A 286 -3.39 -4.57 -0.80
CA TYR A 286 -2.97 -5.04 0.51
C TYR A 286 -2.59 -3.85 1.40
N ARG A 287 -2.88 -3.96 2.68
CA ARG A 287 -2.63 -2.94 3.69
C ARG A 287 -2.46 -3.55 5.08
N LEU A 288 -2.05 -2.76 6.04
CA LEU A 288 -2.14 -3.11 7.45
C LEU A 288 -3.62 -3.17 7.88
N PRO A 289 -3.98 -4.04 8.84
CA PRO A 289 -5.29 -4.00 9.46
C PRO A 289 -5.48 -2.69 10.22
N THR A 290 -6.72 -2.20 10.29
CA THR A 290 -7.07 -1.26 11.35
C THR A 290 -7.10 -2.01 12.68
N GLU A 291 -6.93 -1.30 13.80
CA GLU A 291 -6.98 -1.94 15.11
C GLU A 291 -8.33 -2.63 15.38
N ALA A 292 -9.41 -2.05 14.89
CA ALA A 292 -10.75 -2.62 15.02
C ALA A 292 -10.91 -3.90 14.16
N GLU A 293 -10.38 -3.95 12.95
CA GLU A 293 -10.35 -5.16 12.12
C GLU A 293 -9.51 -6.25 12.78
N TRP A 294 -8.33 -5.89 13.31
CA TRP A 294 -7.44 -6.81 14.01
C TRP A 294 -8.12 -7.43 15.23
N GLU A 295 -8.68 -6.59 16.11
CA GLU A 295 -9.31 -7.08 17.36
C GLU A 295 -10.56 -7.92 17.09
N TYR A 296 -11.40 -7.50 16.13
CA TYR A 296 -12.57 -8.29 15.74
C TYR A 296 -12.15 -9.70 15.28
N ALA A 297 -11.17 -9.78 14.40
CA ALA A 297 -10.66 -11.05 13.88
C ALA A 297 -10.01 -11.92 14.96
N ALA A 298 -9.26 -11.32 15.88
CA ALA A 298 -8.61 -12.03 16.98
C ALA A 298 -9.61 -12.62 17.97
N ARG A 299 -10.78 -11.97 18.16
CA ARG A 299 -11.76 -12.31 19.19
C ARG A 299 -12.97 -13.10 18.70
N TRP A 300 -13.27 -13.10 17.40
CA TRP A 300 -14.50 -13.71 16.88
C TRP A 300 -14.56 -15.22 17.15
N GLN A 301 -15.71 -15.69 17.66
CA GLN A 301 -15.94 -17.11 17.99
C GLN A 301 -17.21 -17.71 17.35
N GLY A 302 -17.88 -16.97 16.45
CA GLY A 302 -19.16 -17.43 15.88
C GLY A 302 -20.22 -17.61 16.94
N SER A 303 -20.76 -18.81 17.05
CA SER A 303 -21.75 -19.20 18.08
C SER A 303 -21.15 -19.82 19.34
N ASP A 304 -19.83 -20.04 19.39
CA ASP A 304 -19.14 -20.62 20.56
C ASP A 304 -19.02 -19.56 21.67
N ASN A 305 -19.68 -19.77 22.79
CA ASN A 305 -19.66 -18.89 23.94
C ASN A 305 -18.61 -19.27 25.00
N THR A 306 -17.77 -20.29 24.73
CA THR A 306 -16.71 -20.72 25.65
C THR A 306 -15.66 -19.64 25.81
N ASN A 307 -15.44 -19.13 27.02
CA ASN A 307 -14.49 -18.05 27.29
C ASN A 307 -14.73 -16.81 26.43
N ALA A 308 -15.99 -16.51 26.18
CA ALA A 308 -16.42 -15.40 25.31
C ALA A 308 -17.40 -14.47 26.01
N GLU A 309 -17.63 -13.34 25.42
CA GLU A 309 -18.59 -12.34 25.81
C GLU A 309 -19.40 -11.91 24.58
N GLN A 310 -20.72 -11.74 24.73
CA GLN A 310 -21.62 -11.43 23.62
C GLN A 310 -21.64 -9.93 23.32
N TYR A 311 -21.45 -9.59 22.04
CA TYR A 311 -21.57 -8.24 21.49
C TYR A 311 -22.61 -8.26 20.36
N GLY A 312 -23.87 -7.90 20.70
CA GLY A 312 -24.99 -8.04 19.76
C GLY A 312 -25.18 -9.49 19.31
N GLU A 313 -24.98 -9.75 18.03
CA GLU A 313 -25.15 -11.08 17.40
C GLU A 313 -23.91 -11.97 17.47
N VAL A 314 -22.76 -11.46 17.95
CA VAL A 314 -21.49 -12.19 17.91
C VAL A 314 -20.94 -12.46 19.31
N TRP A 315 -20.25 -13.60 19.43
CA TRP A 315 -19.44 -13.93 20.59
C TRP A 315 -17.98 -13.58 20.29
N LEU A 316 -17.37 -12.82 21.20
CA LEU A 316 -15.99 -12.40 21.13
C LEU A 316 -15.22 -12.95 22.32
N THR A 317 -14.04 -13.54 22.08
CA THR A 317 -13.11 -14.00 23.13
C THR A 317 -12.94 -12.91 24.18
N LYS A 318 -12.92 -13.29 25.46
CA LYS A 318 -12.67 -12.36 26.58
C LYS A 318 -11.33 -11.65 26.41
N LEU A 319 -11.30 -10.38 26.78
CA LEU A 319 -10.13 -9.52 26.62
C LEU A 319 -8.88 -9.99 27.37
N ASN A 320 -9.07 -10.77 28.45
CA ASN A 320 -7.99 -11.33 29.28
C ASN A 320 -7.50 -12.70 28.80
N SER A 321 -7.73 -13.07 27.55
CA SER A 321 -7.39 -14.36 26.97
C SER A 321 -6.64 -14.21 25.66
N ALA A 322 -5.82 -15.19 25.32
CA ALA A 322 -5.21 -15.29 24.01
C ALA A 322 -6.25 -15.66 22.93
N SER A 323 -6.03 -15.28 21.70
CA SER A 323 -6.92 -15.59 20.56
C SER A 323 -7.07 -17.10 20.39
N GLY A 324 -8.32 -17.60 20.43
CA GLY A 324 -8.65 -19.02 20.31
C GLY A 324 -8.45 -19.83 21.61
N ALA A 325 -8.02 -19.22 22.71
CA ALA A 325 -7.93 -19.89 24.00
C ALA A 325 -9.32 -20.10 24.62
N LYS A 326 -9.52 -21.26 25.25
CA LYS A 326 -10.79 -21.61 25.91
C LYS A 326 -10.83 -21.23 27.40
N ALA A 327 -9.78 -20.56 27.90
CA ALA A 327 -9.67 -19.99 29.23
C ALA A 327 -8.84 -18.71 29.18
N ASP A 328 -8.78 -17.98 30.31
CA ASP A 328 -7.96 -16.78 30.43
C ASP A 328 -6.46 -17.08 30.48
N TRP A 329 -5.65 -16.03 30.45
CA TRP A 329 -4.19 -16.12 30.39
C TRP A 329 -3.55 -16.91 31.55
N ASN A 330 -4.22 -17.04 32.71
CA ASN A 330 -3.75 -17.84 33.85
C ASN A 330 -3.74 -19.35 33.55
N ASN A 331 -4.52 -19.79 32.57
CA ASN A 331 -4.46 -21.17 32.11
C ASN A 331 -3.30 -21.34 31.14
N ALA A 332 -2.16 -21.78 31.66
CA ALA A 332 -0.93 -21.91 30.87
C ALA A 332 -1.07 -22.90 29.71
N ASP A 333 -1.82 -23.99 29.88
CA ASP A 333 -2.00 -25.00 28.83
C ASP A 333 -2.78 -24.45 27.64
N GLU A 334 -3.87 -23.73 27.90
CA GLU A 334 -4.66 -23.07 26.87
C GLU A 334 -3.87 -21.99 26.15
N THR A 335 -3.12 -21.15 26.90
CA THR A 335 -2.27 -20.12 26.29
C THR A 335 -1.15 -20.73 25.44
N LYS A 336 -0.44 -21.78 25.93
CA LYS A 336 0.60 -22.50 25.17
C LYS A 336 0.06 -23.15 23.91
N ALA A 337 -1.19 -23.59 23.92
CA ALA A 337 -1.80 -24.21 22.76
C ALA A 337 -2.00 -23.26 21.58
N VAL A 338 -2.19 -21.95 21.83
CA VAL A 338 -2.56 -20.93 20.82
C VAL A 338 -1.48 -19.87 20.59
N ALA A 339 -0.46 -19.78 21.45
CA ALA A 339 0.53 -18.69 21.40
C ALA A 339 1.97 -19.19 21.62
N TRP A 340 2.92 -18.57 20.90
CA TRP A 340 4.33 -18.61 21.23
C TRP A 340 4.67 -17.37 22.07
N TYR A 341 5.02 -17.56 23.34
CA TYR A 341 5.31 -16.49 24.29
C TYR A 341 6.49 -16.89 25.21
N TRP A 342 6.91 -16.06 26.14
CA TRP A 342 8.13 -16.24 26.94
C TRP A 342 8.33 -17.67 27.48
N ASP A 343 7.29 -18.30 28.04
CA ASP A 343 7.41 -19.59 28.72
C ASP A 343 7.56 -20.79 27.76
N ASN A 344 7.33 -20.64 26.47
CA ASN A 344 7.32 -21.77 25.52
C ASN A 344 7.98 -21.45 24.18
N SER A 345 8.54 -20.25 24.00
CA SER A 345 9.13 -19.81 22.73
C SER A 345 10.62 -20.13 22.58
N ASP A 346 11.28 -20.64 23.61
CA ASP A 346 12.74 -20.81 23.62
C ASP A 346 13.48 -19.51 23.28
N SER A 347 12.94 -18.36 23.71
CA SER A 347 13.47 -17.03 23.45
C SER A 347 13.66 -16.69 21.96
N LYS A 348 12.82 -17.19 21.07
CA LYS A 348 12.89 -16.96 19.61
C LYS A 348 11.51 -16.94 18.98
N THR A 349 11.42 -16.46 17.73
CA THR A 349 10.27 -16.64 16.85
C THR A 349 10.18 -18.09 16.39
N HIS A 350 9.00 -18.50 15.94
CA HIS A 350 8.72 -19.82 15.36
C HIS A 350 8.11 -19.66 13.95
N PRO A 351 8.12 -20.71 13.12
CA PRO A 351 7.41 -20.71 11.85
C PRO A 351 5.94 -20.36 12.07
N VAL A 352 5.40 -19.52 11.19
CA VAL A 352 4.01 -19.09 11.29
C VAL A 352 3.04 -20.25 11.12
N GLY A 353 1.93 -20.26 11.86
CA GLY A 353 0.86 -21.23 11.70
C GLY A 353 1.03 -22.54 12.49
N GLU A 354 2.02 -22.66 13.37
CA GLU A 354 2.25 -23.89 14.14
C GLU A 354 1.31 -24.05 15.34
N LYS A 355 0.82 -22.95 15.91
CA LYS A 355 -0.12 -23.03 17.04
C LYS A 355 -1.55 -23.22 16.58
N ARG A 356 -2.41 -23.71 17.48
CA ARG A 356 -3.85 -23.85 17.21
C ARG A 356 -4.45 -22.50 16.80
N SER A 357 -5.20 -22.50 15.69
CA SER A 357 -5.90 -21.32 15.19
C SER A 357 -7.10 -20.96 16.06
N ASN A 358 -7.57 -19.71 15.91
CA ASN A 358 -8.87 -19.30 16.43
C ASN A 358 -10.04 -19.82 15.56
N ALA A 359 -11.27 -19.44 15.89
CA ALA A 359 -12.48 -19.87 15.18
C ALA A 359 -12.58 -19.41 13.71
N LEU A 360 -11.81 -18.39 13.31
CA LEU A 360 -11.66 -17.94 11.92
C LEU A 360 -10.52 -18.66 11.17
N SER A 361 -9.88 -19.67 11.75
CA SER A 361 -8.66 -20.30 11.20
C SER A 361 -7.50 -19.32 11.06
N LEU A 362 -7.41 -18.34 11.94
CA LEU A 362 -6.28 -17.41 12.06
C LEU A 362 -5.30 -17.95 13.11
N HIS A 363 -4.04 -17.97 12.77
CA HIS A 363 -2.93 -18.39 13.66
C HIS A 363 -2.17 -17.16 14.13
N ASP A 364 -1.47 -17.30 15.24
CA ASP A 364 -0.50 -16.35 15.78
C ASP A 364 -1.07 -14.92 16.01
N MET A 365 -2.41 -14.81 16.18
CA MET A 365 -3.04 -13.56 16.64
C MET A 365 -2.67 -13.23 18.09
N SER A 366 -1.99 -14.14 18.76
CA SER A 366 -1.41 -13.99 20.09
C SER A 366 -0.04 -14.64 20.11
N GLY A 367 0.99 -13.92 20.57
CA GLY A 367 2.37 -14.41 20.62
C GLY A 367 3.11 -14.30 19.29
N ASN A 368 4.17 -15.06 19.12
CA ASN A 368 5.16 -15.03 18.04
C ASN A 368 5.74 -13.62 17.82
N VAL A 369 5.13 -12.75 17.04
CA VAL A 369 5.51 -11.34 16.97
C VAL A 369 4.32 -10.39 17.18
N LYS A 370 4.58 -9.21 17.74
CA LYS A 370 3.60 -8.12 17.71
C LYS A 370 3.36 -7.69 16.26
N GLU A 371 2.15 -7.26 15.98
CA GLU A 371 1.73 -6.88 14.64
C GLU A 371 1.39 -5.39 14.57
N TRP A 372 1.94 -4.70 13.56
CA TRP A 372 1.58 -3.34 13.25
C TRP A 372 0.12 -3.24 12.81
N CYS A 373 -0.61 -2.29 13.40
CA CYS A 373 -1.89 -1.79 12.88
C CYS A 373 -1.68 -0.45 12.15
N PHE A 374 -2.63 -0.08 11.31
CA PHE A 374 -2.59 1.20 10.60
C PHE A 374 -2.78 2.38 11.54
N ASP A 375 -3.60 2.21 12.56
CA ASP A 375 -4.12 3.26 13.44
C ASP A 375 -3.02 4.02 14.20
N GLY A 376 -3.16 5.34 14.25
CA GLY A 376 -2.49 6.17 15.24
C GLY A 376 -2.98 5.80 16.65
N TYR A 377 -2.05 5.69 17.60
CA TYR A 377 -2.43 5.42 18.98
C TYR A 377 -2.98 6.68 19.65
N ASN A 378 -4.13 6.54 20.30
CA ASN A 378 -4.80 7.61 21.02
C ASN A 378 -4.83 7.29 22.53
N ASP A 379 -4.20 8.15 23.32
CA ASP A 379 -4.19 8.05 24.80
C ASP A 379 -5.55 8.45 25.41
N ASN A 380 -6.33 9.28 24.71
CA ASN A 380 -7.65 9.70 25.11
C ASN A 380 -8.68 9.41 24.00
N PRO A 381 -9.03 8.13 23.78
CA PRO A 381 -9.87 7.73 22.66
C PRO A 381 -11.29 8.31 22.77
N THR A 382 -11.82 8.51 23.97
CA THR A 382 -13.19 9.03 24.16
C THR A 382 -13.37 10.47 23.73
N ALA A 383 -12.27 11.26 23.66
CA ALA A 383 -12.30 12.66 23.22
C ALA A 383 -11.98 12.82 21.75
N ASN A 384 -11.17 11.92 21.17
CA ASN A 384 -10.52 12.13 19.87
C ASN A 384 -10.76 10.99 18.85
N ASP A 385 -11.57 9.98 19.18
CA ASP A 385 -11.94 8.90 18.26
C ASP A 385 -13.38 9.11 17.79
N ASP A 386 -13.60 9.26 16.49
CA ASP A 386 -14.89 9.49 15.88
C ASP A 386 -15.94 8.42 16.26
N ALA A 387 -15.49 7.19 16.54
CA ALA A 387 -16.37 6.11 16.98
C ALA A 387 -16.96 6.33 18.37
N TYR A 388 -16.44 7.26 19.17
CA TYR A 388 -17.04 7.74 20.42
C TYR A 388 -17.77 9.06 20.23
N THR A 389 -17.19 9.99 19.48
CA THR A 389 -17.65 11.39 19.44
C THR A 389 -18.81 11.60 18.48
N SER A 390 -18.99 10.76 17.46
CA SER A 390 -20.06 10.89 16.45
C SER A 390 -21.47 10.62 16.97
N GLY A 391 -21.60 9.95 18.14
CA GLY A 391 -22.88 9.49 18.69
C GLY A 391 -23.56 8.35 17.91
N GLY A 392 -23.05 8.00 16.73
CA GLY A 392 -23.53 6.94 15.84
C GLY A 392 -22.48 5.87 15.57
N PHE A 393 -22.77 4.98 14.61
CA PHE A 393 -21.77 4.02 14.13
C PHE A 393 -20.79 4.69 13.16
N VAL A 394 -19.50 4.53 13.42
CA VAL A 394 -18.43 4.87 12.47
C VAL A 394 -18.07 3.64 11.66
N VAL A 395 -18.00 3.81 10.33
CA VAL A 395 -17.66 2.73 9.41
C VAL A 395 -16.15 2.73 9.18
N ASP A 396 -15.54 1.55 9.36
CA ASP A 396 -14.11 1.31 9.11
C ASP A 396 -13.18 2.35 9.77
N PRO A 397 -13.28 2.57 11.10
CA PRO A 397 -12.44 3.56 11.78
C PRO A 397 -10.95 3.25 11.59
N GLN A 398 -10.16 4.31 11.38
CA GLN A 398 -8.71 4.21 11.13
C GLN A 398 -7.87 4.76 12.29
N GLY A 399 -8.48 4.99 13.45
CA GLY A 399 -7.83 5.64 14.58
C GLY A 399 -7.59 7.13 14.36
N THR A 400 -6.73 7.75 15.17
CA THR A 400 -6.41 9.15 15.01
C THR A 400 -5.44 9.36 13.85
N ALA A 401 -5.61 10.44 13.11
CA ALA A 401 -4.72 10.82 12.01
C ALA A 401 -3.37 11.41 12.49
N PHE A 402 -3.20 11.65 13.79
CA PHE A 402 -2.10 12.46 14.33
C PHE A 402 -1.23 11.68 15.31
N GLY A 403 0.08 11.96 15.27
CA GLY A 403 1.07 11.46 16.21
C GLY A 403 2.05 10.44 15.63
N ASN A 404 3.22 10.36 16.27
CA ASN A 404 4.32 9.48 15.85
C ASN A 404 4.13 8.02 16.30
N PHE A 405 3.12 7.76 17.14
CA PHE A 405 2.88 6.43 17.66
C PHE A 405 1.82 5.68 16.85
N ARG A 406 2.13 4.44 16.50
CA ARG A 406 1.18 3.52 15.87
C ARG A 406 0.87 2.35 16.80
N VAL A 407 -0.34 1.84 16.64
CA VAL A 407 -0.83 0.69 17.40
C VAL A 407 -0.07 -0.57 16.99
N ILE A 408 0.32 -1.36 18.00
CA ILE A 408 0.79 -2.73 17.84
C ILE A 408 0.00 -3.66 18.74
N ARG A 409 -0.26 -4.88 18.26
CA ARG A 409 -1.16 -5.84 18.92
C ARG A 409 -0.53 -7.24 19.00
N GLY A 410 -1.13 -8.14 19.80
CA GLY A 410 -0.89 -9.57 19.80
C GLY A 410 0.12 -10.11 20.81
N GLY A 411 1.00 -9.31 21.38
CA GLY A 411 2.11 -9.82 22.19
C GLY A 411 3.17 -10.52 21.33
N SER A 412 4.17 -11.18 21.93
CA SER A 412 5.21 -11.87 21.16
C SER A 412 5.96 -12.89 21.99
N TRP A 413 6.86 -13.63 21.34
CA TRP A 413 7.78 -14.60 21.93
C TRP A 413 8.57 -14.07 23.14
N LEU A 414 8.71 -12.73 23.25
CA LEU A 414 9.51 -12.07 24.29
C LEU A 414 8.71 -11.73 25.55
N TYR A 415 7.37 -11.75 25.50
CA TYR A 415 6.51 -11.25 26.57
C TYR A 415 5.74 -12.39 27.24
N ASP A 416 5.30 -12.14 28.49
CA ASP A 416 4.49 -13.06 29.29
C ASP A 416 3.11 -13.28 28.68
N ALA A 417 2.45 -14.37 29.09
CA ALA A 417 1.10 -14.75 28.65
C ALA A 417 0.07 -13.61 28.72
N GLU A 418 0.12 -12.82 29.80
CA GLU A 418 -0.74 -11.68 30.04
C GLU A 418 -0.59 -10.54 29.02
N SER A 419 0.58 -10.43 28.39
CA SER A 419 0.85 -9.46 27.30
C SER A 419 0.39 -9.98 25.94
N CYS A 420 0.07 -11.27 25.83
CA CYS A 420 -0.41 -11.93 24.61
C CYS A 420 -1.94 -12.01 24.53
N VAL A 421 -2.66 -11.42 25.49
CA VAL A 421 -4.14 -11.43 25.45
C VAL A 421 -4.68 -10.45 24.42
N VAL A 422 -5.84 -10.77 23.86
CA VAL A 422 -6.46 -9.99 22.76
C VAL A 422 -6.90 -8.58 23.17
N GLY A 423 -7.03 -8.31 24.48
CA GLY A 423 -7.41 -6.98 24.98
C GLY A 423 -6.24 -5.98 25.06
N VAL A 424 -4.99 -6.47 25.06
CA VAL A 424 -3.83 -5.59 25.24
C VAL A 424 -3.57 -4.75 23.99
N ARG A 425 -3.55 -3.43 24.20
CA ARG A 425 -3.17 -2.42 23.23
C ARG A 425 -1.77 -1.91 23.59
N SER A 426 -0.93 -1.71 22.60
CA SER A 426 0.39 -1.14 22.81
C SER A 426 0.73 -0.19 21.67
N ARG A 427 1.79 0.61 21.87
CA ARG A 427 2.24 1.59 20.87
C ARG A 427 3.75 1.66 20.82
N VAL A 428 4.25 2.02 19.65
CA VAL A 428 5.65 2.41 19.46
C VAL A 428 5.73 3.46 18.35
N ASP A 429 6.88 4.13 18.27
CA ASP A 429 7.15 5.10 17.21
C ASP A 429 7.10 4.44 15.81
N VAL A 430 6.69 5.22 14.80
CA VAL A 430 6.56 4.76 13.40
C VAL A 430 7.85 4.24 12.79
N ASP A 431 9.02 4.64 13.30
CA ASP A 431 10.34 4.19 12.86
C ASP A 431 10.93 3.06 13.72
N TYR A 432 10.25 2.70 14.80
CA TYR A 432 10.71 1.60 15.64
C TYR A 432 10.70 0.28 14.88
N SER A 433 11.79 -0.48 15.00
CA SER A 433 11.91 -1.82 14.43
C SER A 433 12.57 -2.77 15.42
N SER A 434 12.04 -3.97 15.59
CA SER A 434 12.51 -4.91 16.60
C SER A 434 12.36 -6.37 16.16
N GLY A 435 13.13 -7.28 16.77
CA GLY A 435 13.06 -8.72 16.54
C GLY A 435 11.82 -9.42 17.11
N HIS A 436 10.88 -8.66 17.66
CA HIS A 436 9.59 -9.14 18.17
C HIS A 436 8.39 -8.38 17.57
N LEU A 437 8.60 -7.69 16.44
CA LEU A 437 7.59 -6.87 15.78
C LEU A 437 7.62 -7.13 14.27
N GLY A 438 6.47 -7.48 13.72
CA GLY A 438 6.21 -7.79 12.33
C GLY A 438 4.87 -7.25 11.86
N LEU A 439 4.25 -7.89 10.88
CA LEU A 439 2.98 -7.45 10.30
C LEU A 439 2.11 -8.62 9.83
N ARG A 440 0.82 -8.34 9.69
CA ARG A 440 -0.18 -9.16 9.02
C ARG A 440 -0.91 -8.31 7.97
N LEU A 441 -1.38 -8.93 6.89
CA LEU A 441 -2.02 -8.23 5.78
C LEU A 441 -3.54 -8.28 5.84
N VAL A 442 -4.14 -7.21 5.35
CA VAL A 442 -5.58 -7.10 5.06
C VAL A 442 -5.77 -6.63 3.62
N CYS A 443 -6.88 -7.02 2.99
CA CYS A 443 -7.37 -6.39 1.76
C CYS A 443 -8.90 -6.48 1.69
N ARG A 444 -9.52 -5.70 0.81
CA ARG A 444 -10.94 -5.85 0.47
C ARG A 444 -11.17 -7.11 -0.38
N PRO A 445 -12.36 -7.73 -0.30
CA PRO A 445 -12.73 -8.91 -1.07
C PRO A 445 -12.67 -8.72 -2.58
#